data_abda9020d298a04d278c33e02133df5a
#
_entry.id   abda9020d298a04d278c33e02133df5a
#
_cell.length_a   1.000
_cell.length_b   1.000
_cell.length_c   1.000
_cell.angle_alpha   90.00
_cell.angle_beta   90.00
_cell.angle_gamma   90.00
#
_symmetry.space_group_name_H-M   'P 1'
#
loop_
_entity.id
_entity.type
_entity.pdbx_description
1 polymer ?
#
loop_
_entity_poly.entity_id
_entity_poly.type
_entity_poly.pdbx_seq_one_letter_code
_entity_poly.pdbx_strand_id
1 'polypeptide(L)'
;MSIRIAGIPGSLREGSLNKALLRAAVKLAPAGMEIKIYTGLGDIPPYNEDVFAKGDPEPVAVMKATISEADAILISTPEYN
;
A
#
# COMPACT_ATOMS: atom_id res chain seq x y z
N MET A 1 4.75 -19.54 11.77
CA MET A 1 4.06 -18.24 11.82
C MET A 1 4.65 -17.33 10.75
N SER A 2 3.82 -16.76 9.90
CA SER A 2 4.30 -15.83 8.88
C SER A 2 3.99 -14.39 9.27
N ILE A 3 4.91 -13.50 8.92
CA ILE A 3 4.73 -12.06 9.10
C ILE A 3 4.22 -11.50 7.79
N ARG A 4 3.08 -10.83 7.84
CA ARG A 4 2.47 -10.21 6.66
C ARG A 4 2.78 -8.73 6.65
N ILE A 5 3.37 -8.28 5.55
CA ILE A 5 3.76 -6.89 5.37
C ILE A 5 3.00 -6.31 4.19
N ALA A 6 2.33 -5.18 4.39
CA ALA A 6 1.72 -4.43 3.30
C ALA A 6 2.76 -3.44 2.76
N GLY A 7 3.15 -3.62 1.49
CA GLY A 7 4.08 -2.73 0.82
C GLY A 7 3.32 -1.63 0.08
N ILE A 8 3.55 -0.38 0.45
CA ILE A 8 2.84 0.75 -0.14
C ILE A 8 3.81 1.61 -0.95
N PRO A 9 3.64 1.66 -2.30
CA PRO A 9 4.46 2.54 -3.11
C PRO A 9 3.96 3.98 -3.00
N GLY A 10 4.86 4.90 -2.69
CA GLY A 10 4.53 6.31 -2.56
C GLY A 10 4.42 7.07 -3.87
N SER A 11 4.56 6.38 -5.00
CA SER A 11 4.44 6.97 -6.33
C SER A 11 3.45 6.17 -7.17
N LEU A 12 2.59 6.88 -7.90
CA LEU A 12 1.61 6.27 -8.80
C LEU A 12 2.16 6.00 -10.19
N ARG A 13 3.35 6.48 -10.50
CA ARG A 13 3.98 6.26 -11.81
C ARG A 13 4.29 4.78 -12.00
N GLU A 14 3.91 4.26 -13.16
CA GLU A 14 4.09 2.85 -13.45
C GLU A 14 5.56 2.42 -13.49
N GLY A 15 6.42 3.27 -14.03
CA GLY A 15 7.87 3.04 -14.07
C GLY A 15 8.60 3.52 -12.82
N SER A 16 7.90 3.69 -11.71
CA SER A 16 8.47 4.23 -10.48
C SER A 16 9.57 3.35 -9.91
N LEU A 17 10.68 3.98 -9.50
CA LEU A 17 11.76 3.29 -8.79
C LEU A 17 11.27 2.75 -7.45
N ASN A 18 10.29 3.41 -6.83
CA ASN A 18 9.72 2.95 -5.57
C ASN A 18 8.96 1.65 -5.73
N LYS A 19 8.22 1.48 -6.85
CA LYS A 19 7.56 0.21 -7.16
C LYS A 19 8.58 -0.89 -7.43
N ALA A 20 9.65 -0.56 -8.17
CA ALA A 20 10.72 -1.51 -8.44
C ALA A 20 11.41 -1.95 -7.14
N LEU A 21 11.62 -1.01 -6.22
CA LEU A 21 12.23 -1.29 -4.93
C LEU A 21 11.35 -2.24 -4.10
N LEU A 22 10.04 -2.03 -4.09
CA LEU A 22 9.12 -2.92 -3.39
C LEU A 22 9.10 -4.32 -4.03
N ARG A 23 9.16 -4.40 -5.35
CA ARG A 23 9.24 -5.71 -6.03
C ARG A 23 10.52 -6.46 -5.66
N ALA A 24 11.63 -5.73 -5.55
CA ALA A 24 12.89 -6.31 -5.10
C ALA A 24 12.77 -6.80 -3.65
N ALA A 25 12.12 -6.03 -2.78
CA ALA A 25 11.91 -6.44 -1.39
C ALA A 25 11.09 -7.73 -1.31
N VAL A 26 10.08 -7.89 -2.16
CA VAL A 26 9.29 -9.13 -2.22
C VAL A 26 10.18 -10.33 -2.52
N LYS A 27 11.08 -10.18 -3.48
CA LYS A 27 12.01 -11.27 -3.88
C LYS A 27 13.04 -11.58 -2.81
N LEU A 28 13.43 -10.59 -2.02
CA LEU A 28 14.46 -10.74 -1.00
C LEU A 28 13.90 -11.08 0.38
N ALA A 29 12.59 -11.13 0.51
CA ALA A 29 11.96 -11.42 1.80
C ALA A 29 12.39 -12.79 2.31
N PRO A 30 12.81 -12.88 3.59
CA PRO A 30 13.20 -14.16 4.16
C PRO A 30 12.00 -15.09 4.34
N ALA A 31 12.28 -16.37 4.55
CA ALA A 31 11.24 -17.35 4.82
C ALA A 31 10.43 -16.91 6.04
N GLY A 32 9.11 -17.04 5.97
CA GLY A 32 8.22 -16.61 7.04
C GLY A 32 7.78 -15.16 6.94
N MET A 33 8.28 -14.41 5.96
CA MET A 33 7.86 -13.02 5.71
C MET A 33 7.19 -12.93 4.35
N GLU A 34 5.98 -12.43 4.32
CA GLU A 34 5.22 -12.23 3.08
C GLU A 34 4.97 -10.75 2.88
N ILE A 35 5.45 -10.21 1.76
CA ILE A 35 5.23 -8.81 1.41
C ILE A 35 4.25 -8.76 0.26
N LYS A 36 3.10 -8.13 0.48
CA LYS A 36 2.11 -7.87 -0.55
C LYS A 36 2.13 -6.41 -0.92
N ILE A 37 2.32 -6.12 -2.20
CA ILE A 37 2.29 -4.74 -2.69
C ILE A 37 0.85 -4.29 -2.86
N TYR A 38 0.49 -3.20 -2.19
CA TYR A 38 -0.81 -2.57 -2.32
C TYR A 38 -0.82 -1.72 -3.59
N THR A 39 -1.79 -1.94 -4.47
CA THR A 39 -1.84 -1.29 -5.77
C THR A 39 -2.99 -0.29 -5.93
N GLY A 40 -3.80 -0.12 -4.90
CA GLY A 40 -5.02 0.68 -4.99
C GLY A 40 -4.89 2.14 -4.56
N LEU A 41 -3.68 2.63 -4.31
CA LEU A 41 -3.51 4.00 -3.80
C LEU A 41 -4.08 5.05 -4.75
N GLY A 42 -3.93 4.86 -6.06
CA GLY A 42 -4.44 5.78 -7.06
C GLY A 42 -5.96 5.81 -7.18
N ASP A 43 -6.64 4.81 -6.61
CA ASP A 43 -8.10 4.71 -6.67
C ASP A 43 -8.77 5.46 -5.52
N ILE A 44 -7.99 5.93 -4.54
CA ILE A 44 -8.54 6.64 -3.40
C ILE A 44 -8.92 8.05 -3.84
N PRO A 45 -10.20 8.42 -3.69
CA PRO A 45 -10.64 9.76 -4.11
C PRO A 45 -10.14 10.83 -3.15
N PRO A 46 -10.05 12.09 -3.60
CA PRO A 46 -9.81 13.20 -2.69
C PRO A 46 -10.86 13.23 -1.59
N TYR A 47 -10.48 13.70 -0.42
CA TYR A 47 -11.41 13.79 0.70
C TYR A 47 -12.60 14.70 0.35
N ASN A 48 -13.80 14.19 0.59
CA ASN A 48 -15.06 14.92 0.40
C ASN A 48 -15.97 14.53 1.55
N GLU A 49 -16.28 15.51 2.40
CA GLU A 49 -17.05 15.28 3.61
C GLU A 49 -18.42 14.66 3.33
N ASP A 50 -19.10 15.13 2.28
CA ASP A 50 -20.44 14.61 1.95
C ASP A 50 -20.38 13.15 1.51
N VAL A 51 -19.35 12.77 0.79
CA VAL A 51 -19.17 11.38 0.35
C VAL A 51 -18.82 10.50 1.55
N PHE A 52 -17.90 10.95 2.41
CA PHE A 52 -17.44 10.17 3.55
C PHE A 52 -18.48 10.06 4.65
N ALA A 53 -19.42 11.03 4.73
CA ALA A 53 -20.52 10.97 5.68
C ALA A 53 -21.46 9.79 5.44
N LYS A 54 -21.49 9.26 4.21
CA LYS A 54 -22.30 8.11 3.83
C LYS A 54 -21.56 6.77 4.01
N GLY A 55 -20.35 6.82 4.52
CA GLY A 55 -19.49 5.66 4.67
C GLY A 55 -18.24 5.79 3.80
N ASP A 56 -17.25 4.96 4.06
CA ASP A 56 -16.02 4.98 3.28
C ASP A 56 -16.26 4.54 1.84
N PRO A 57 -15.71 5.26 0.84
CA PRO A 57 -15.66 4.73 -0.52
C PRO A 57 -14.96 3.37 -0.55
N GLU A 58 -15.33 2.50 -1.49
CA GLU A 58 -14.76 1.16 -1.57
C GLU A 58 -13.22 1.14 -1.58
N PRO A 59 -12.51 1.98 -2.35
CA PRO A 59 -11.04 1.97 -2.30
C PRO A 59 -10.47 2.27 -0.92
N VAL A 60 -11.11 3.13 -0.14
CA VAL A 60 -10.70 3.43 1.23
C VAL A 60 -10.94 2.24 2.14
N ALA A 61 -12.09 1.58 2.00
CA ALA A 61 -12.39 0.38 2.79
C ALA A 61 -11.40 -0.73 2.50
N VAL A 62 -11.00 -0.92 1.24
CA VAL A 62 -9.99 -1.91 0.84
C VAL A 62 -8.64 -1.57 1.46
N MET A 63 -8.24 -0.30 1.45
CA MET A 63 -6.99 0.13 2.06
C MET A 63 -6.97 -0.14 3.56
N LYS A 64 -8.07 0.19 4.25
CA LYS A 64 -8.18 -0.06 5.69
C LYS A 64 -8.08 -1.55 6.02
N ALA A 65 -8.74 -2.40 5.23
CA ALA A 65 -8.68 -3.84 5.41
C ALA A 65 -7.26 -4.37 5.17
N THR A 66 -6.59 -3.88 4.13
CA THR A 66 -5.22 -4.28 3.81
C THR A 66 -4.27 -3.96 4.96
N ILE A 67 -4.38 -2.76 5.52
CA ILE A 67 -3.54 -2.33 6.65
C ILE A 67 -3.89 -3.13 7.90
N SER A 68 -5.17 -3.34 8.15
CA SER A 68 -5.64 -4.07 9.34
C SER A 68 -5.19 -5.52 9.36
N GLU A 69 -5.10 -6.16 8.19
CA GLU A 69 -4.67 -7.56 8.08
C GLU A 69 -3.15 -7.73 8.10
N ALA A 70 -2.41 -6.64 7.93
CA ALA A 70 -0.96 -6.69 7.93
C ALA A 70 -0.38 -6.61 9.35
N ASP A 71 0.73 -7.29 9.56
CA ASP A 71 1.47 -7.18 10.82
C ASP A 71 2.38 -5.95 10.83
N ALA A 72 2.81 -5.50 9.63
CA ALA A 72 3.66 -4.34 9.48
C ALA A 72 3.43 -3.69 8.12
N ILE A 73 3.88 -2.46 7.98
CA ILE A 73 3.75 -1.69 6.75
C ILE A 73 5.15 -1.25 6.29
N LEU A 74 5.42 -1.48 5.01
CA LEU A 74 6.66 -1.02 4.37
C LEU A 74 6.30 0.02 3.32
N ILE A 75 6.73 1.25 3.53
CA ILE A 75 6.44 2.35 2.61
C ILE A 75 7.71 2.72 1.86
N SER A 76 7.62 2.71 0.52
CA SER A 76 8.69 3.21 -0.33
C SER A 76 8.21 4.53 -0.94
N THR A 77 8.76 5.64 -0.47
CA THR A 77 8.30 6.96 -0.85
C THR A 77 9.43 7.77 -1.49
N PRO A 78 9.11 8.54 -2.54
CA PRO A 78 10.12 9.41 -3.14
C PRO A 78 10.40 10.62 -2.25
N GLU A 79 11.60 11.15 -2.38
CA GLU A 79 11.96 12.43 -1.77
C GLU A 79 11.75 13.52 -2.82
N TYR A 80 10.86 14.45 -2.53
CA TYR A 80 10.60 15.60 -3.40
C TYR A 80 11.28 16.83 -2.85
N ASN A 81 12.11 17.44 -3.64
CA ASN A 81 12.76 18.69 -3.27
C ASN A 81 12.06 19.89 -3.89
#